data_825875771ef28a4271e6e01f20c2cc76
#
_entry.id   825875771ef28a4271e6e01f20c2cc76
#
_cell.length_a   1.000
_cell.length_b   1.000
_cell.length_c   1.000
_cell.angle_alpha   90.00
_cell.angle_beta   90.00
_cell.angle_gamma   90.00
#
_symmetry.space_group_name_H-M   'P 1'
#
loop_
_entity.id
_entity.type
_entity.pdbx_description
1 polymer ?
#
loop_
_entity_poly.entity_id
_entity_poly.type
_entity_poly.pdbx_seq_one_letter_code
_entity_poly.pdbx_strand_id
1 'polypeptide(L)'
;MGGREAFAGRLDKFFSDKTPHKIKLPIFSTGMIGQYAHGNEPSHHVPYLYHYAYKPWKTADYTHQIMRSLYTSSPSGLCGNEDCGQMSAWYVASTIGLYPEEGANKFLISSPIVSSATIQLADKKTFTIKANNLSLKNKYIKSVKLNGKPWNKASLDIKDIQAGGVLELEMTNTPGITWYQDL
;
A
#
# COMPACT_ATOMS: atom_id res chain seq x y z
N MET A 1 8.50 -17.83 -13.35
CA MET A 1 7.94 -17.80 -11.98
C MET A 1 6.66 -18.63 -11.80
N GLY A 2 6.14 -19.31 -12.81
CA GLY A 2 4.96 -20.19 -12.70
C GLY A 2 3.60 -19.48 -12.70
N GLY A 3 3.54 -18.24 -13.18
CA GLY A 3 2.29 -17.46 -13.27
C GLY A 3 1.87 -16.77 -11.97
N ARG A 4 0.71 -16.08 -12.02
CA ARG A 4 0.20 -15.20 -10.96
C ARG A 4 -0.06 -15.94 -9.65
N GLU A 5 -0.66 -17.11 -9.71
CA GLU A 5 -0.97 -17.92 -8.52
C GLU A 5 0.30 -18.40 -7.80
N ALA A 6 1.28 -18.91 -8.55
CA ALA A 6 2.56 -19.32 -7.98
C ALA A 6 3.33 -18.14 -7.37
N PHE A 7 3.24 -16.96 -8.00
CA PHE A 7 3.82 -15.74 -7.46
C PHE A 7 3.14 -15.32 -6.15
N ALA A 8 1.81 -15.28 -6.12
CA ALA A 8 1.06 -15.00 -4.89
C ALA A 8 1.39 -16.01 -3.79
N GLY A 9 1.47 -17.31 -4.10
CA GLY A 9 1.85 -18.34 -3.13
C GLY A 9 3.25 -18.16 -2.54
N ARG A 10 4.20 -17.65 -3.34
CA ARG A 10 5.55 -17.30 -2.83
C ARG A 10 5.51 -16.10 -1.89
N LEU A 11 4.72 -15.06 -2.22
CA LEU A 11 4.52 -13.91 -1.33
C LEU A 11 3.84 -14.35 -0.03
N ASP A 12 2.81 -15.20 -0.11
CA ASP A 12 2.13 -15.73 1.06
C ASP A 12 3.10 -16.49 1.98
N LYS A 13 3.94 -17.35 1.40
CA LYS A 13 4.98 -18.05 2.15
C LYS A 13 5.97 -17.07 2.77
N PHE A 14 6.42 -16.06 2.03
CA PHE A 14 7.37 -15.06 2.51
C PHE A 14 6.85 -14.29 3.74
N PHE A 15 5.58 -13.90 3.73
CA PHE A 15 4.95 -13.22 4.86
C PHE A 15 4.53 -14.13 6.02
N SER A 16 4.37 -15.44 5.79
CA SER A 16 3.91 -16.38 6.82
C SER A 16 5.02 -17.26 7.41
N ASP A 17 6.15 -17.39 6.73
CA ASP A 17 7.25 -18.26 7.13
C ASP A 17 7.96 -17.72 8.38
N LYS A 18 7.82 -18.44 9.49
CA LYS A 18 8.45 -18.15 10.79
C LYS A 18 9.69 -18.99 11.05
N THR A 19 10.23 -19.65 10.02
CA THR A 19 11.43 -20.46 10.16
C THR A 19 12.59 -19.60 10.64
N PRO A 20 13.28 -19.98 11.73
CA PRO A 20 14.43 -19.24 12.21
C PRO A 20 15.54 -19.15 11.15
N HIS A 21 16.16 -18.00 11.04
CA HIS A 21 17.27 -17.81 10.12
C HIS A 21 18.50 -18.63 10.59
N LYS A 22 19.15 -19.31 9.65
CA LYS A 22 20.37 -20.09 9.92
C LYS A 22 21.60 -19.23 10.13
N ILE A 23 21.51 -17.95 9.78
CA ILE A 23 22.59 -16.95 9.91
C ILE A 23 22.09 -15.78 10.75
N LYS A 24 23.03 -15.07 11.38
CA LYS A 24 22.71 -13.80 12.06
C LYS A 24 22.26 -12.79 11.01
N LEU A 25 21.03 -12.27 11.19
CA LEU A 25 20.52 -11.22 10.32
C LEU A 25 21.30 -9.91 10.52
N PRO A 26 21.42 -9.10 9.46
CA PRO A 26 21.90 -7.72 9.58
C PRO A 26 21.09 -6.91 10.60
N ILE A 27 21.71 -5.92 11.22
CA ILE A 27 21.12 -5.09 12.28
C ILE A 27 19.85 -4.34 11.82
N PHE A 28 19.74 -4.05 10.54
CA PHE A 28 18.59 -3.37 9.92
C PHE A 28 17.41 -4.31 9.58
N SER A 29 17.54 -5.62 9.85
CA SER A 29 16.45 -6.59 9.66
C SER A 29 15.47 -6.53 10.83
N THR A 30 14.69 -5.47 10.90
CA THR A 30 13.74 -5.18 11.98
C THR A 30 12.31 -5.10 11.43
N GLY A 31 11.29 -5.05 12.29
CA GLY A 31 9.89 -5.00 11.87
C GLY A 31 9.47 -6.23 11.06
N MET A 32 9.82 -7.43 11.57
CA MET A 32 9.61 -8.69 10.85
C MET A 32 8.14 -9.13 10.83
N ILE A 33 7.66 -9.47 9.62
CA ILE A 33 6.41 -10.18 9.40
C ILE A 33 6.74 -11.40 8.53
N GLY A 34 6.84 -12.58 9.11
CA GLY A 34 7.45 -13.74 8.47
C GLY A 34 8.92 -13.46 8.13
N GLN A 35 9.28 -13.57 6.86
CA GLN A 35 10.62 -13.22 6.34
C GLN A 35 10.71 -11.79 5.80
N TYR A 36 9.61 -11.04 5.80
CA TYR A 36 9.56 -9.63 5.41
C TYR A 36 10.11 -8.74 6.53
N ALA A 37 11.07 -7.88 6.22
CA ALA A 37 11.67 -6.95 7.16
C ALA A 37 11.28 -5.51 6.79
N HIS A 38 10.28 -4.93 7.44
CA HIS A 38 9.79 -3.59 7.12
C HIS A 38 10.79 -2.49 7.48
N GLY A 39 11.62 -2.69 8.49
CA GLY A 39 12.60 -1.71 8.94
C GLY A 39 13.77 -1.48 7.98
N ASN A 40 13.73 -2.07 6.78
CA ASN A 40 14.74 -1.88 5.72
C ASN A 40 14.04 -1.52 4.39
N GLU A 41 14.34 -0.36 3.83
CA GLU A 41 13.65 0.30 2.72
C GLU A 41 13.55 -0.56 1.45
N PRO A 42 14.55 -1.37 1.07
CA PRO A 42 14.43 -2.23 -0.11
C PRO A 42 13.24 -3.19 -0.06
N SER A 43 12.66 -3.42 1.12
CA SER A 43 11.47 -4.26 1.31
C SER A 43 10.14 -3.52 1.11
N HIS A 44 10.13 -2.20 1.08
CA HIS A 44 8.90 -1.38 1.17
C HIS A 44 7.89 -1.64 0.05
N HIS A 45 8.35 -2.01 -1.15
CA HIS A 45 7.50 -2.34 -2.29
C HIS A 45 6.83 -3.72 -2.18
N VAL A 46 7.37 -4.63 -1.36
CA VAL A 46 6.95 -6.05 -1.35
C VAL A 46 5.46 -6.26 -1.05
N PRO A 47 4.81 -5.58 -0.09
CA PRO A 47 3.37 -5.72 0.13
C PRO A 47 2.52 -5.33 -1.07
N TYR A 48 3.02 -4.44 -1.94
CA TYR A 48 2.34 -3.98 -3.14
C TYR A 48 2.47 -4.93 -4.33
N LEU A 49 3.40 -5.88 -4.27
CA LEU A 49 3.58 -6.90 -5.32
C LEU A 49 2.35 -7.78 -5.54
N TYR A 50 1.43 -7.85 -4.58
CA TYR A 50 0.17 -8.56 -4.76
C TYR A 50 -0.74 -7.93 -5.83
N HIS A 51 -0.56 -6.66 -6.19
CA HIS A 51 -1.23 -6.06 -7.35
C HIS A 51 -0.88 -6.80 -8.63
N TYR A 52 0.38 -7.18 -8.83
CA TYR A 52 0.84 -7.94 -10.00
C TYR A 52 0.36 -9.39 -10.02
N ALA A 53 -0.09 -9.89 -8.87
CA ALA A 53 -0.79 -11.17 -8.75
C ALA A 53 -2.31 -11.03 -8.86
N TYR A 54 -2.85 -9.82 -9.10
CA TYR A 54 -4.28 -9.51 -9.12
C TYR A 54 -4.99 -9.87 -7.81
N LYS A 55 -4.30 -9.68 -6.69
CA LYS A 55 -4.83 -9.91 -5.32
C LYS A 55 -4.67 -8.66 -4.44
N PRO A 56 -5.26 -7.50 -4.83
CA PRO A 56 -5.08 -6.23 -4.10
C PRO A 56 -5.58 -6.28 -2.66
N TRP A 57 -6.50 -7.18 -2.33
CA TRP A 57 -6.95 -7.38 -0.94
C TRP A 57 -5.83 -7.86 -0.02
N LYS A 58 -4.85 -8.63 -0.53
CA LYS A 58 -3.69 -9.05 0.24
C LYS A 58 -2.73 -7.89 0.49
N THR A 59 -2.57 -6.98 -0.48
CA THR A 59 -1.89 -5.70 -0.24
C THR A 59 -2.55 -4.97 0.93
N ALA A 60 -3.88 -4.83 0.92
CA ALA A 60 -4.61 -4.18 2.00
C ALA A 60 -4.40 -4.87 3.36
N ASP A 61 -4.37 -6.20 3.40
CA ASP A 61 -4.12 -6.95 4.63
C ASP A 61 -2.75 -6.61 5.22
N TYR A 62 -1.69 -6.69 4.42
CA TYR A 62 -0.33 -6.46 4.89
C TYR A 62 -0.02 -4.99 5.16
N THR A 63 -0.44 -4.06 4.30
CA THR A 63 -0.21 -2.63 4.54
C THR A 63 -0.92 -2.15 5.79
N HIS A 64 -2.18 -2.57 6.04
CA HIS A 64 -2.89 -2.26 7.28
C HIS A 64 -2.22 -2.89 8.51
N GLN A 65 -1.74 -4.15 8.40
CA GLN A 65 -0.99 -4.79 9.48
C GLN A 65 0.28 -3.99 9.79
N ILE A 66 1.09 -3.66 8.79
CA ILE A 66 2.33 -2.89 8.93
C ILE A 66 2.06 -1.55 9.60
N MET A 67 1.15 -0.74 9.03
CA MET A 67 0.83 0.59 9.55
C MET A 67 0.36 0.57 11.01
N ARG A 68 -0.38 -0.47 11.43
CA ARG A 68 -0.96 -0.56 12.78
C ARG A 68 -0.06 -1.22 13.80
N SER A 69 0.89 -2.06 13.40
CA SER A 69 1.72 -2.82 14.33
C SER A 69 3.18 -2.37 14.40
N LEU A 70 3.69 -1.69 13.35
CA LEU A 70 5.10 -1.34 13.24
C LEU A 70 5.36 0.17 13.34
N TYR A 71 4.32 0.98 13.46
CA TYR A 71 4.41 2.43 13.66
C TYR A 71 3.64 2.82 14.92
N THR A 72 4.23 3.68 15.73
CA THR A 72 3.61 4.21 16.94
C THR A 72 3.82 5.72 17.05
N SER A 73 3.05 6.39 17.93
CA SER A 73 3.18 7.82 18.20
C SER A 73 4.29 8.17 19.21
N SER A 74 5.14 7.21 19.59
CA SER A 74 6.27 7.47 20.49
C SER A 74 7.47 8.08 19.76
N PRO A 75 8.43 8.72 20.48
CA PRO A 75 9.68 9.19 19.87
C PRO A 75 10.48 8.11 19.15
N SER A 76 10.36 6.84 19.58
CA SER A 76 10.95 5.66 18.95
C SER A 76 9.93 4.86 18.18
N GLY A 77 9.00 5.54 17.49
CA GLY A 77 7.82 4.94 16.88
C GLY A 77 8.06 4.19 15.57
N LEU A 78 9.27 4.19 15.05
CA LEU A 78 9.65 3.47 13.83
C LEU A 78 10.31 2.14 14.18
N CYS A 79 10.04 1.10 13.40
CA CYS A 79 10.65 -0.22 13.60
C CYS A 79 12.05 -0.35 12.97
N GLY A 80 12.54 0.67 12.28
CA GLY A 80 13.87 0.77 11.65
C GLY A 80 14.38 2.19 11.65
N ASN A 81 15.45 2.45 10.91
CA ASN A 81 15.97 3.80 10.73
C ASN A 81 15.01 4.62 9.87
N GLU A 82 15.00 5.93 10.06
CA GLU A 82 14.15 6.86 9.26
C GLU A 82 14.65 6.96 7.81
N ASP A 83 15.94 6.84 7.61
CA ASP A 83 16.66 6.89 6.34
C ASP A 83 16.20 8.03 5.42
N CYS A 84 16.54 9.25 5.84
CA CYS A 84 16.21 10.49 5.13
C CYS A 84 14.71 10.68 4.87
N GLY A 85 13.85 10.15 5.72
CA GLY A 85 12.39 10.30 5.62
C GLY A 85 11.68 9.18 4.87
N GLN A 86 12.39 8.13 4.44
CA GLN A 86 11.79 7.03 3.67
C GLN A 86 10.73 6.26 4.47
N MET A 87 10.97 5.98 5.74
CA MET A 87 10.00 5.28 6.61
C MET A 87 8.73 6.10 6.79
N SER A 88 8.84 7.39 7.08
CA SER A 88 7.70 8.29 7.20
C SER A 88 6.99 8.49 5.86
N ALA A 89 7.71 8.62 4.77
CA ALA A 89 7.14 8.75 3.43
C ALA A 89 6.31 7.53 3.05
N TRP A 90 6.81 6.31 3.35
CA TRP A 90 6.06 5.07 3.14
C TRP A 90 4.75 5.06 3.96
N TYR A 91 4.84 5.44 5.26
CA TYR A 91 3.67 5.48 6.12
C TYR A 91 2.62 6.49 5.62
N VAL A 92 3.04 7.71 5.27
CA VAL A 92 2.13 8.75 4.76
C VAL A 92 1.47 8.33 3.45
N ALA A 93 2.26 7.85 2.48
CA ALA A 93 1.75 7.39 1.19
C ALA A 93 0.78 6.22 1.36
N SER A 94 1.13 5.22 2.18
CA SER A 94 0.26 4.07 2.49
C SER A 94 -1.01 4.49 3.22
N THR A 95 -0.92 5.46 4.14
CA THR A 95 -2.07 5.99 4.91
C THR A 95 -3.14 6.58 4.01
N ILE A 96 -2.76 7.28 2.95
CA ILE A 96 -3.68 7.88 1.99
C ILE A 96 -4.07 6.93 0.85
N GLY A 97 -3.47 5.74 0.79
CA GLY A 97 -3.78 4.71 -0.21
C GLY A 97 -3.11 4.93 -1.57
N LEU A 98 -2.00 5.66 -1.64
CA LEU A 98 -1.22 5.86 -2.85
C LEU A 98 0.23 5.47 -2.60
N TYR A 99 0.74 4.49 -3.35
CA TYR A 99 2.13 4.06 -3.25
C TYR A 99 2.89 4.41 -4.54
N PRO A 100 3.97 5.20 -4.46
CA PRO A 100 4.78 5.53 -5.63
C PRO A 100 5.45 4.27 -6.18
N GLU A 101 5.23 3.99 -7.45
CA GLU A 101 5.88 2.88 -8.14
C GLU A 101 7.28 3.32 -8.57
N GLU A 102 8.29 2.67 -8.03
CA GLU A 102 9.69 3.00 -8.28
C GLU A 102 10.05 2.87 -9.76
N GLY A 103 10.71 3.91 -10.30
CA GLY A 103 11.09 3.96 -11.71
C GLY A 103 9.94 4.26 -12.69
N ALA A 104 8.71 4.44 -12.20
CA ALA A 104 7.56 4.84 -12.99
C ALA A 104 6.98 6.17 -12.48
N ASN A 105 6.37 6.95 -13.37
CA ASN A 105 5.63 8.15 -12.97
C ASN A 105 4.19 7.79 -12.57
N LYS A 106 4.04 6.77 -11.73
CA LYS A 106 2.76 6.19 -11.35
C LYS A 106 2.67 5.98 -9.84
N PHE A 107 1.44 5.92 -9.37
CA PHE A 107 1.10 5.56 -8.00
C PHE A 107 0.13 4.39 -8.02
N LEU A 108 0.48 3.28 -7.39
CA LEU A 108 -0.45 2.18 -7.15
C LEU A 108 -1.54 2.63 -6.17
N ILE A 109 -2.78 2.32 -6.51
CA ILE A 109 -3.93 2.60 -5.64
C ILE A 109 -4.08 1.44 -4.67
N SER A 110 -4.05 1.74 -3.38
CA SER A 110 -4.18 0.77 -2.31
C SER A 110 -5.23 1.21 -1.30
N SER A 111 -5.47 0.38 -0.31
CA SER A 111 -6.45 0.65 0.75
C SER A 111 -5.90 1.67 1.76
N PRO A 112 -6.52 2.84 1.92
CA PRO A 112 -6.11 3.81 2.93
C PRO A 112 -6.55 3.39 4.34
N ILE A 113 -6.02 4.08 5.37
CA ILE A 113 -6.50 3.97 6.75
C ILE A 113 -7.21 5.23 7.23
N VAL A 114 -7.32 6.24 6.37
CA VAL A 114 -8.08 7.48 6.62
C VAL A 114 -9.24 7.58 5.64
N SER A 115 -10.37 8.14 6.09
CA SER A 115 -11.57 8.27 5.27
C SER A 115 -11.45 9.33 4.17
N SER A 116 -10.55 10.29 4.36
CA SER A 116 -10.27 11.32 3.37
C SER A 116 -8.88 11.89 3.56
N ALA A 117 -8.24 12.24 2.45
CA ALA A 117 -7.00 13.00 2.40
C ALA A 117 -7.04 13.98 1.23
N THR A 118 -6.45 15.17 1.41
CA THR A 118 -6.38 16.18 0.35
C THR A 118 -4.94 16.62 0.15
N ILE A 119 -4.45 16.48 -1.07
CA ILE A 119 -3.14 16.91 -1.51
C ILE A 119 -3.31 18.31 -2.11
N GLN A 120 -2.61 19.29 -1.55
CA GLN A 120 -2.54 20.62 -2.14
C GLN A 120 -1.55 20.61 -3.29
N LEU A 121 -1.98 21.07 -4.43
CA LEU A 121 -1.19 21.12 -5.66
C LEU A 121 -0.84 22.58 -6.01
N ALA A 122 0.01 22.77 -7.01
CA ALA A 122 0.25 24.07 -7.60
C ALA A 122 -1.07 24.69 -8.12
N ASP A 123 -1.06 26.00 -8.36
CA ASP A 123 -2.19 26.77 -8.92
C ASP A 123 -3.49 26.62 -8.11
N LYS A 124 -3.38 26.47 -6.77
CA LYS A 124 -4.52 26.30 -5.85
C LYS A 124 -5.42 25.11 -6.17
N LYS A 125 -4.95 24.17 -6.99
CA LYS A 125 -5.65 22.91 -7.24
C LYS A 125 -5.53 21.98 -6.04
N THR A 126 -6.43 21.01 -5.97
CA THR A 126 -6.39 19.94 -4.97
C THR A 126 -6.65 18.59 -5.62
N PHE A 127 -6.03 17.53 -5.07
CA PHE A 127 -6.39 16.17 -5.36
C PHE A 127 -6.87 15.52 -4.07
N THR A 128 -8.12 15.06 -4.05
CA THR A 128 -8.72 14.49 -2.83
C THR A 128 -8.97 13.00 -3.01
N ILE A 129 -8.50 12.20 -2.07
CA ILE A 129 -8.83 10.78 -1.94
C ILE A 129 -9.98 10.66 -0.94
N LYS A 130 -11.06 9.95 -1.30
CA LYS A 130 -12.20 9.65 -0.43
C LYS A 130 -12.40 8.15 -0.35
N ALA A 131 -12.39 7.59 0.86
CA ALA A 131 -12.65 6.17 1.11
C ALA A 131 -14.04 6.04 1.76
N ASN A 132 -15.05 5.85 0.92
CA ASN A 132 -16.45 5.71 1.33
C ASN A 132 -16.63 4.39 2.08
N ASN A 133 -17.36 4.40 3.19
CA ASN A 133 -17.62 3.25 4.05
C ASN A 133 -16.37 2.62 4.69
N LEU A 134 -15.24 3.32 4.73
CA LEU A 134 -14.03 2.84 5.39
C LEU A 134 -14.28 2.58 6.88
N SER A 135 -13.84 1.42 7.35
CA SER A 135 -13.82 1.05 8.77
C SER A 135 -12.74 -0.01 9.02
N LEU A 136 -12.56 -0.44 10.27
CA LEU A 136 -11.64 -1.55 10.59
C LEU A 136 -12.03 -2.86 9.87
N LYS A 137 -13.30 -3.07 9.59
CA LYS A 137 -13.81 -4.23 8.84
C LYS A 137 -13.82 -3.98 7.34
N ASN A 138 -14.28 -2.80 6.91
CA ASN A 138 -14.38 -2.41 5.50
C ASN A 138 -13.04 -1.83 5.04
N LYS A 139 -12.05 -2.69 4.85
CA LYS A 139 -10.68 -2.31 4.47
C LYS A 139 -10.30 -2.70 3.05
N TYR A 140 -11.20 -3.33 2.30
CA TYR A 140 -10.93 -3.74 0.93
C TYR A 140 -11.60 -2.80 -0.07
N ILE A 141 -10.95 -2.54 -1.20
CA ILE A 141 -11.53 -1.73 -2.26
C ILE A 141 -12.48 -2.60 -3.08
N LYS A 142 -13.73 -2.18 -3.21
CA LYS A 142 -14.74 -2.78 -4.06
C LYS A 142 -14.73 -2.20 -5.47
N SER A 143 -14.61 -0.88 -5.57
CA SER A 143 -14.56 -0.15 -6.84
C SER A 143 -13.89 1.19 -6.66
N VAL A 144 -13.41 1.75 -7.77
CA VAL A 144 -12.72 3.03 -7.82
C VAL A 144 -13.37 3.94 -8.86
N LYS A 145 -13.46 5.24 -8.56
CA LYS A 145 -13.84 6.27 -9.52
C LYS A 145 -12.80 7.40 -9.47
N LEU A 146 -12.48 7.95 -10.62
CA LEU A 146 -11.72 9.18 -10.76
C LEU A 146 -12.62 10.24 -11.38
N ASN A 147 -12.83 11.35 -10.64
CA ASN A 147 -13.72 12.44 -11.06
C ASN A 147 -15.12 11.93 -11.46
N GLY A 148 -15.71 11.03 -10.66
CA GLY A 148 -17.02 10.45 -10.85
C GLY A 148 -17.11 9.36 -11.93
N LYS A 149 -16.05 9.11 -12.71
CA LYS A 149 -16.02 8.06 -13.75
C LYS A 149 -15.39 6.78 -13.22
N PRO A 150 -15.90 5.58 -13.57
CA PRO A 150 -15.26 4.31 -13.20
C PRO A 150 -13.78 4.29 -13.61
N TRP A 151 -12.94 3.80 -12.70
CA TRP A 151 -11.50 3.68 -12.91
C TRP A 151 -11.09 2.22 -12.74
N ASN A 152 -10.63 1.60 -13.82
CA ASN A 152 -10.34 0.16 -13.89
C ASN A 152 -8.82 -0.14 -14.00
N LYS A 153 -7.98 0.84 -13.63
CA LYS A 153 -6.51 0.68 -13.59
C LYS A 153 -6.04 0.58 -12.14
N ALA A 154 -5.06 -0.28 -11.89
CA ALA A 154 -4.46 -0.43 -10.56
C ALA A 154 -3.70 0.81 -10.09
N SER A 155 -3.34 1.72 -11.00
CA SER A 155 -2.49 2.88 -10.75
C SER A 155 -3.07 4.17 -11.31
N LEU A 156 -2.56 5.29 -10.82
CA LEU A 156 -2.74 6.65 -11.37
C LEU A 156 -1.40 7.12 -11.94
N ASP A 157 -1.41 7.76 -13.08
CA ASP A 157 -0.25 8.54 -13.53
C ASP A 157 -0.12 9.81 -12.67
N ILE A 158 1.10 10.30 -12.48
CA ILE A 158 1.34 11.57 -11.78
C ILE A 158 0.54 12.73 -12.40
N LYS A 159 0.29 12.67 -13.71
CA LYS A 159 -0.51 13.66 -14.44
C LYS A 159 -1.98 13.70 -13.98
N ASP A 160 -2.54 12.52 -13.64
CA ASP A 160 -3.92 12.43 -13.14
C ASP A 160 -4.04 13.14 -11.79
N ILE A 161 -3.03 12.99 -10.94
CA ILE A 161 -2.97 13.67 -9.64
C ILE A 161 -2.77 15.17 -9.84
N GLN A 162 -1.81 15.58 -10.68
CA GLN A 162 -1.48 16.99 -10.95
C GLN A 162 -2.63 17.76 -11.63
N ALA A 163 -3.49 17.07 -12.36
CA ALA A 163 -4.70 17.67 -12.92
C ALA A 163 -5.67 18.15 -11.84
N GLY A 164 -5.58 17.60 -10.63
CA GLY A 164 -6.53 17.80 -9.56
C GLY A 164 -7.77 16.95 -9.70
N GLY A 165 -8.63 16.97 -8.68
CA GLY A 165 -9.88 16.22 -8.72
C GLY A 165 -10.09 15.30 -7.52
N VAL A 166 -10.91 14.26 -7.70
CA VAL A 166 -11.32 13.36 -6.62
C VAL A 166 -11.17 11.91 -7.05
N LEU A 167 -10.41 11.15 -6.24
CA LEU A 167 -10.36 9.69 -6.29
C LEU A 167 -11.31 9.15 -5.22
N GLU A 168 -12.34 8.42 -5.63
CA GLU A 168 -13.32 7.82 -4.74
C GLU A 168 -13.11 6.31 -4.69
N LEU A 169 -12.89 5.79 -3.49
CA LEU A 169 -12.73 4.37 -3.21
C LEU A 169 -13.98 3.89 -2.47
N GLU A 170 -14.72 2.96 -3.03
CA GLU A 170 -15.82 2.29 -2.33
C GLU A 170 -15.26 1.12 -1.56
N MET A 171 -15.38 1.15 -0.23
CA MET A 171 -14.78 0.16 0.66
C MET A 171 -15.77 -0.94 1.05
N THR A 172 -15.25 -2.15 1.31
CA THR A 172 -16.03 -3.33 1.69
C THR A 172 -15.27 -4.20 2.69
N ASN A 173 -16.00 -5.06 3.39
CA ASN A 173 -15.44 -6.10 4.25
C ASN A 173 -15.18 -7.42 3.52
N THR A 174 -15.51 -7.51 2.23
CA THR A 174 -15.38 -8.73 1.44
C THR A 174 -14.04 -8.75 0.72
N PRO A 175 -13.11 -9.66 1.06
CA PRO A 175 -11.86 -9.86 0.32
C PRO A 175 -12.13 -10.54 -1.03
N GLY A 176 -11.09 -10.68 -1.84
CA GLY A 176 -11.14 -11.44 -3.10
C GLY A 176 -11.59 -10.63 -4.31
N ILE A 177 -11.86 -9.34 -4.16
CA ILE A 177 -12.25 -8.46 -5.27
C ILE A 177 -11.01 -7.87 -5.91
N THR A 178 -10.85 -8.09 -7.21
CA THR A 178 -9.93 -7.34 -8.07
C THR A 178 -10.73 -6.31 -8.84
N TRP A 179 -10.64 -5.05 -8.44
CA TRP A 179 -11.44 -3.94 -8.97
C TRP A 179 -10.87 -3.31 -10.24
N TYR A 180 -9.67 -3.71 -10.66
CA TYR A 180 -9.00 -3.24 -11.88
C TYR A 180 -8.83 -4.36 -12.90
N GLN A 181 -8.64 -3.99 -14.15
CA GLN A 181 -8.32 -4.87 -15.27
C GLN A 181 -6.88 -4.69 -15.73
N ASP A 182 -6.36 -3.46 -15.63
CA ASP A 182 -5.02 -3.06 -16.05
C ASP A 182 -4.15 -2.67 -14.83
N LEU A 183 -2.85 -3.01 -14.90
CA LEU A 183 -1.80 -2.62 -13.95
C LEU A 183 -1.21 -1.26 -14.27
#